data_0b6d2701eb6dcd2d5c5e0685f21f381e
#
_entry.id   0b6d2701eb6dcd2d5c5e0685f21f381e
#
_cell.length_a   1.000
_cell.length_b   1.000
_cell.length_c   1.000
_cell.angle_alpha   90.00
_cell.angle_beta   90.00
_cell.angle_gamma   90.00
#
_symmetry.space_group_name_H-M   'P 1'
#
loop_
_entity.id
_entity.type
_entity.pdbx_description
1 polymer ?
#
loop_
_entity_poly.entity_id
_entity_poly.type
_entity_poly.pdbx_seq_one_letter_code
_entity_poly.pdbx_strand_id
1 'polypeptide(L)'
;MSIRVSVAIPSELLRSIDELARIKKVNRSMLLSESVRLGARELRIRFAIEQYQRGFMSVGRAAEIAEVGLAEFLEETKKRGVTVRHNLDYLLKGRSLE
;
A
#
# COMPACT_ATOMS: atom_id res chain seq x y z
N MET A 1 -11.40 15.31 -7.76
CA MET A 1 -11.45 15.42 -9.24
C MET A 1 -11.05 14.09 -9.86
N SER A 2 -11.75 13.66 -10.92
CA SER A 2 -11.47 12.38 -11.56
C SER A 2 -10.87 12.60 -12.93
N ILE A 3 -9.87 11.81 -13.25
CA ILE A 3 -9.19 11.86 -14.54
C ILE A 3 -9.35 10.48 -15.18
N ARG A 4 -9.69 10.46 -16.46
CA ARG A 4 -9.85 9.20 -17.16
C ARG A 4 -8.52 8.71 -17.71
N VAL A 5 -8.24 7.44 -17.48
CA VAL A 5 -7.07 6.77 -18.04
C VAL A 5 -7.51 5.45 -18.63
N SER A 6 -6.79 4.99 -19.63
CA SER A 6 -7.07 3.71 -20.27
C SER A 6 -6.00 2.70 -19.84
N VAL A 7 -6.45 1.54 -19.40
CA VAL A 7 -5.54 0.43 -19.06
C VAL A 7 -6.12 -0.85 -19.63
N ALA A 8 -5.23 -1.72 -20.08
CA ALA A 8 -5.62 -3.05 -20.50
C ALA A 8 -5.73 -3.93 -19.25
N ILE A 9 -6.87 -4.61 -19.12
CA ILE A 9 -7.12 -5.49 -17.99
C ILE A 9 -7.26 -6.91 -18.50
N PRO A 10 -6.55 -7.89 -17.92
CA PRO A 10 -6.70 -9.28 -18.34
C PRO A 10 -8.17 -9.71 -18.24
N SER A 11 -8.63 -10.46 -19.24
CA SER A 11 -10.04 -10.84 -19.30
C SER A 11 -10.50 -11.62 -18.07
N GLU A 12 -9.64 -12.45 -17.52
CA GLU A 12 -9.97 -13.22 -16.32
C GLU A 12 -10.22 -12.33 -15.12
N LEU A 13 -9.39 -11.29 -14.97
CA LEU A 13 -9.54 -10.34 -13.89
C LEU A 13 -10.81 -9.53 -14.06
N LEU A 14 -11.09 -9.09 -15.28
CA LEU A 14 -12.30 -8.34 -15.54
C LEU A 14 -13.56 -9.19 -15.27
N ARG A 15 -13.51 -10.46 -15.64
CA ARG A 15 -14.61 -11.38 -15.35
C ARG A 15 -14.86 -11.48 -13.85
N SER A 16 -13.81 -11.56 -13.07
CA SER A 16 -13.89 -11.62 -11.61
C SER A 16 -14.51 -10.34 -11.04
N ILE A 17 -14.10 -9.19 -11.57
CA ILE A 17 -14.65 -7.89 -11.17
C ILE A 17 -16.14 -7.83 -11.51
N ASP A 18 -16.51 -8.24 -12.73
CA ASP A 18 -17.91 -8.22 -13.16
C ASP A 18 -18.79 -9.12 -12.31
N GLU A 19 -18.27 -10.28 -11.97
CA GLU A 19 -19.01 -11.23 -11.11
C GLU A 19 -19.25 -10.62 -9.73
N LEU A 20 -18.23 -10.02 -9.14
CA LEU A 20 -18.36 -9.38 -7.84
C LEU A 20 -19.31 -8.19 -7.91
N ALA A 21 -19.23 -7.41 -8.98
CA ALA A 21 -20.14 -6.27 -9.16
C ALA A 21 -21.59 -6.73 -9.19
N ARG A 22 -21.85 -7.84 -9.88
CA ARG A 22 -23.19 -8.41 -9.96
C ARG A 22 -23.68 -8.84 -8.58
N ILE A 23 -22.82 -9.52 -7.82
CA ILE A 23 -23.19 -10.00 -6.48
C ILE A 23 -23.44 -8.83 -5.53
N LYS A 24 -22.59 -7.81 -5.58
CA LYS A 24 -22.72 -6.66 -4.71
C LYS A 24 -23.75 -5.64 -5.21
N LYS A 25 -24.28 -5.84 -6.39
CA LYS A 25 -25.26 -4.95 -7.02
C LYS A 25 -24.72 -3.53 -7.17
N VAL A 26 -23.49 -3.44 -7.62
CA VAL A 26 -22.84 -2.17 -7.96
C VAL A 26 -22.38 -2.26 -9.41
N ASN A 27 -22.03 -1.12 -9.99
CA ASN A 27 -21.57 -1.16 -11.38
C ASN A 27 -20.06 -1.41 -11.45
N ARG A 28 -19.60 -1.80 -12.64
CA ARG A 28 -18.20 -2.13 -12.88
C ARG A 28 -17.27 -0.98 -12.52
N SER A 29 -17.66 0.24 -12.91
CA SER A 29 -16.80 1.41 -12.68
C SER A 29 -16.51 1.64 -11.22
N MET A 30 -17.51 1.42 -10.37
CA MET A 30 -17.32 1.59 -8.93
C MET A 30 -16.31 0.60 -8.39
N LEU A 31 -16.41 -0.66 -8.81
CA LEU A 31 -15.46 -1.68 -8.36
C LEU A 31 -14.08 -1.46 -8.91
N LEU A 32 -13.96 -1.03 -10.15
CA LEU A 32 -12.66 -0.73 -10.73
C LEU A 32 -11.98 0.42 -9.99
N SER A 33 -12.74 1.47 -9.68
CA SER A 33 -12.19 2.60 -8.92
C SER A 33 -11.71 2.17 -7.54
N GLU A 34 -12.50 1.36 -6.88
CA GLU A 34 -12.14 0.85 -5.56
C GLU A 34 -10.91 -0.04 -5.64
N SER A 35 -10.84 -0.89 -6.67
CA SER A 35 -9.71 -1.78 -6.88
C SER A 35 -8.41 -0.99 -7.09
N VAL A 36 -8.48 0.10 -7.85
CA VAL A 36 -7.32 0.96 -8.07
C VAL A 36 -6.87 1.59 -6.75
N ARG A 37 -7.81 2.08 -5.96
CA ARG A 37 -7.49 2.70 -4.66
C ARG A 37 -6.81 1.71 -3.74
N LEU A 38 -7.38 0.52 -3.60
CA LEU A 38 -6.82 -0.51 -2.73
C LEU A 38 -5.49 -1.01 -3.24
N GLY A 39 -5.38 -1.20 -4.55
CA GLY A 39 -4.14 -1.65 -5.16
C GLY A 39 -3.01 -0.63 -5.03
N ALA A 40 -3.34 0.65 -5.22
CA ALA A 40 -2.35 1.71 -5.07
C ALA A 40 -1.82 1.76 -3.63
N ARG A 41 -2.72 1.63 -2.64
CA ARG A 41 -2.30 1.59 -1.24
C ARG A 41 -1.37 0.41 -0.99
N GLU A 42 -1.75 -0.74 -1.50
CA GLU A 42 -0.94 -1.95 -1.33
C GLU A 42 0.44 -1.79 -1.96
N LEU A 43 0.49 -1.23 -3.16
CA LEU A 43 1.76 -1.03 -3.86
C LEU A 43 2.65 -0.03 -3.13
N ARG A 44 2.08 1.05 -2.58
CA ARG A 44 2.86 2.01 -1.82
C ARG A 44 3.48 1.36 -0.58
N ILE A 45 2.69 0.58 0.14
CA ILE A 45 3.16 -0.07 1.36
C ILE A 45 4.26 -1.08 1.03
N ARG A 46 4.05 -1.89 0.00
CA ARG A 46 5.07 -2.86 -0.43
C ARG A 46 6.38 -2.18 -0.79
N PHE A 47 6.28 -1.13 -1.58
CA PHE A 47 7.48 -0.40 -2.03
C PHE A 47 8.22 0.18 -0.81
N ALA A 48 7.48 0.82 0.10
CA ALA A 48 8.08 1.43 1.28
C ALA A 48 8.78 0.38 2.15
N ILE A 49 8.13 -0.76 2.35
CA ILE A 49 8.72 -1.85 3.15
C ILE A 49 10.00 -2.35 2.48
N GLU A 50 9.97 -2.54 1.17
CA GLU A 50 11.13 -2.99 0.43
C GLU A 50 12.30 -2.02 0.57
N GLN A 51 12.03 -0.73 0.45
CA GLN A 51 13.07 0.29 0.60
C GLN A 51 13.64 0.31 2.01
N TYR A 52 12.77 0.16 2.99
CA TYR A 52 13.21 0.09 4.38
C TYR A 52 14.10 -1.14 4.60
N GLN A 53 13.68 -2.30 4.11
CA GLN A 53 14.44 -3.53 4.28
C GLN A 53 15.81 -3.47 3.62
N ARG A 54 15.91 -2.75 2.51
CA ARG A 54 17.18 -2.56 1.82
C ARG A 54 18.08 -1.54 2.51
N GLY A 55 17.58 -0.89 3.54
CA GLY A 55 18.35 0.10 4.28
C GLY A 55 18.42 1.46 3.62
N PHE A 56 17.55 1.72 2.64
CA PHE A 56 17.57 2.98 1.91
C PHE A 56 16.88 4.12 2.65
N MET A 57 16.11 3.81 3.67
CA MET A 57 15.41 4.84 4.43
C MET A 57 15.03 4.34 5.81
N SER A 58 14.76 5.28 6.71
CA SER A 58 14.29 4.97 8.04
C SER A 58 12.84 4.48 8.00
N VAL A 59 12.39 3.88 9.08
CA VAL A 59 11.00 3.42 9.17
C VAL A 59 10.03 4.59 9.11
N GLY A 60 10.41 5.76 9.66
CA GLY A 60 9.58 6.95 9.60
C GLY A 60 9.42 7.45 8.17
N ARG A 61 10.53 7.47 7.42
CA ARG A 61 10.48 7.88 6.03
C ARG A 61 9.66 6.91 5.19
N ALA A 62 9.82 5.61 5.46
CA ALA A 62 9.05 4.58 4.75
C ALA A 62 7.56 4.77 4.98
N ALA A 63 7.15 5.09 6.21
CA ALA A 63 5.74 5.36 6.50
C ALA A 63 5.23 6.55 5.69
N GLU A 64 6.05 7.60 5.55
CA GLU A 64 5.67 8.75 4.72
C GLU A 64 5.47 8.35 3.26
N ILE A 65 6.40 7.56 2.72
CA ILE A 65 6.29 7.07 1.35
C ILE A 65 5.02 6.23 1.17
N ALA A 66 4.70 5.42 2.17
CA ALA A 66 3.50 4.59 2.15
C ALA A 66 2.22 5.40 2.35
N GLU A 67 2.34 6.67 2.74
CA GLU A 67 1.20 7.56 3.02
C GLU A 67 0.33 7.04 4.16
N VAL A 68 1.00 6.49 5.18
CA VAL A 68 0.32 6.03 6.40
C VAL A 68 1.07 6.57 7.61
N GLY A 69 0.42 6.55 8.76
CA GLY A 69 1.09 6.90 10.01
C GLY A 69 2.12 5.85 10.40
N LEU A 70 3.04 6.22 11.26
CA LEU A 70 4.08 5.30 11.71
C LEU A 70 3.49 4.05 12.37
N ALA A 71 2.50 4.23 13.25
CA ALA A 71 1.88 3.11 13.94
C ALA A 71 1.23 2.14 12.94
N GLU A 72 0.54 2.70 11.95
CA GLU A 72 -0.10 1.89 10.92
C GLU A 72 0.94 1.16 10.07
N PHE A 73 2.04 1.84 9.75
CA PHE A 73 3.13 1.22 8.99
C PHE A 73 3.72 0.03 9.74
N LEU A 74 3.96 0.19 11.03
CA LEU A 74 4.49 -0.89 11.86
C LEU A 74 3.52 -2.07 11.93
N GLU A 75 2.23 -1.78 11.98
CA GLU A 75 1.20 -2.80 11.96
C GLU A 75 1.24 -3.59 10.65
N GLU A 76 1.40 -2.88 9.53
CA GLU A 76 1.50 -3.53 8.22
C GLU A 76 2.73 -4.41 8.10
N THR A 77 3.87 -3.96 8.61
CA THR A 77 5.08 -4.79 8.59
C THR A 77 4.88 -6.06 9.40
N LYS A 78 4.23 -5.94 10.55
CA LYS A 78 3.94 -7.07 11.42
C LYS A 78 3.04 -8.09 10.72
N LYS A 79 1.98 -7.61 10.08
CA LYS A 79 1.06 -8.48 9.36
C LYS A 79 1.73 -9.26 8.24
N ARG A 80 2.77 -8.69 7.66
CA ARG A 80 3.48 -9.28 6.53
C ARG A 80 4.72 -10.07 6.94
N GLY A 81 4.91 -10.25 8.24
CA GLY A 81 6.04 -11.02 8.74
C GLY A 81 7.38 -10.33 8.58
N VAL A 82 7.38 -9.02 8.41
CA VAL A 82 8.60 -8.24 8.23
C VAL A 82 9.10 -7.81 9.60
N THR A 83 10.38 -8.07 9.86
CA THR A 83 10.99 -7.67 11.12
C THR A 83 11.43 -6.22 11.03
N VAL A 84 10.98 -5.42 11.98
CA VAL A 84 11.39 -4.03 12.12
C VAL A 84 12.19 -3.93 13.40
N ARG A 85 13.28 -3.18 13.37
CA ARG A 85 14.10 -2.96 14.57
C ARG A 85 13.33 -2.04 15.49
N HIS A 86 12.91 -2.58 16.62
CA HIS A 86 12.11 -1.87 17.61
C HIS A 86 12.95 -1.27 18.72
N ASN A 87 14.14 -0.89 18.40
CA ASN A 87 14.99 -0.21 19.35
C ASN A 87 14.56 1.26 19.37
N LEU A 88 14.19 1.75 20.54
CA LEU A 88 13.73 3.13 20.66
C LEU A 88 14.80 4.11 20.19
N ASP A 89 16.06 3.85 20.58
CA ASP A 89 17.15 4.69 20.12
C ASP A 89 17.27 4.70 18.61
N TYR A 90 17.07 3.55 18.01
CA TYR A 90 17.11 3.43 16.56
C TYR A 90 16.04 4.31 15.91
N LEU A 91 14.83 4.26 16.44
CA LEU A 91 13.74 5.07 15.90
C LEU A 91 14.03 6.56 16.05
N LEU A 92 14.55 6.96 17.19
CA LEU A 92 14.91 8.35 17.43
C LEU A 92 16.06 8.79 16.55
N LYS A 93 17.07 7.95 16.40
CA LYS A 93 18.21 8.24 15.54
C LYS A 93 17.80 8.29 14.08
N GLY A 94 16.86 7.45 13.68
CA GLY A 94 16.35 7.47 12.32
C GLY A 94 15.82 8.83 11.94
N ARG A 95 15.26 9.58 12.91
CA ARG A 95 14.79 10.93 12.65
C ARG A 95 15.90 11.96 12.79
N SER A 96 16.83 11.73 13.70
CA SER A 96 17.86 12.72 13.98
C SER A 96 19.03 12.64 13.02
N LEU A 97 19.25 11.51 12.39
CA LEU A 97 20.33 11.32 11.43
C LEU A 97 19.97 11.82 10.03
N GLU A 98 18.74 12.15 9.82
CA GLU A 98 18.25 12.59 8.52
C GLU A 98 18.52 14.05 8.25
#